data_ad48fe3f2303dafbe707545a5709c048
#
_entry.id   ad48fe3f2303dafbe707545a5709c048
#
_cell.length_a   1.000
_cell.length_b   1.000
_cell.length_c   1.000
_cell.angle_alpha   90.00
_cell.angle_beta   90.00
_cell.angle_gamma   90.00
#
_symmetry.space_group_name_H-M   'P 1'
#
loop_
_entity.id
_entity.type
_entity.pdbx_description
1 polymer ?
#
loop_
_entity_poly.entity_id
_entity_poly.type
_entity_poly.pdbx_seq_one_letter_code
_entity_poly.pdbx_strand_id
1 'polypeptide(L)' 'MHCDDKRTLFVLKQGIEETWEELRKNDFSSEDLIKQLSEEIQEYFEYKNSPLN' A
#
# COMPACT_ATOMS: atom_id res chain seq x y z
N MET A 1 1.54 21.14 4.71
CA MET A 1 1.52 20.31 4.67
C MET A 1 1.95 19.49 3.57
N HIS A 2 2.63 19.89 2.68
CA HIS A 2 3.02 19.15 1.60
C HIS A 2 4.09 18.19 1.88
N CYS A 3 4.89 18.39 2.88
CA CYS A 3 5.89 17.43 3.27
C CYS A 3 5.26 16.14 3.72
N ASP A 4 4.08 16.26 4.30
CA ASP A 4 3.41 15.08 4.79
C ASP A 4 2.96 14.17 3.67
N ASP A 5 2.69 14.74 2.51
CA ASP A 5 2.24 13.91 1.40
C ASP A 5 3.29 12.91 0.98
N LYS A 6 4.53 13.36 0.85
CA LYS A 6 5.59 12.45 0.46
C LYS A 6 5.81 11.38 1.50
N ARG A 7 5.74 11.78 2.76
CA ARG A 7 5.96 10.84 3.82
C ARG A 7 4.85 9.79 3.85
N THR A 8 3.61 10.23 3.66
CA THR A 8 2.49 9.33 3.67
C THR A 8 2.60 8.33 2.52
N LEU A 9 2.97 8.81 1.35
CA LEU A 9 3.15 7.91 0.21
C LEU A 9 4.26 6.91 0.48
N PHE A 10 5.31 7.34 1.11
CA PHE A 10 6.41 6.44 1.44
C PHE A 10 5.94 5.34 2.38
N VAL A 11 5.17 5.72 3.41
CA VAL A 11 4.68 4.74 4.37
C VAL A 11 3.71 3.78 3.71
N LEU A 12 2.83 4.28 2.86
CA LEU A 12 1.89 3.42 2.16
C LEU A 12 2.63 2.44 1.26
N LYS A 13 3.63 2.92 0.55
CA LYS A 13 4.40 2.05 -0.32
C LYS A 13 5.13 0.99 0.48
N GLN A 14 5.66 1.37 1.62
CA GLN A 14 6.37 0.43 2.45
C GLN A 14 5.43 -0.66 2.97
N GLY A 15 4.22 -0.28 3.33
CA GLY A 15 3.22 -1.25 3.75
C GLY A 15 2.91 -2.23 2.65
N ILE A 16 2.80 -1.75 1.42
CA ILE A 16 2.55 -2.61 0.28
C ILE A 16 3.69 -3.61 0.12
N GLU A 17 4.91 -3.14 0.23
CA GLU A 17 6.06 -4.03 0.07
C GLU A 17 6.11 -5.07 1.16
N GLU A 18 5.77 -4.69 2.38
CA GLU A 18 5.79 -5.64 3.48
C GLU A 18 4.72 -6.71 3.29
N THR A 19 3.53 -6.30 2.88
CA THR A 19 2.47 -7.27 2.64
C THR A 19 2.85 -8.20 1.50
N TRP A 20 3.49 -7.66 0.48
CA TRP A 20 3.96 -8.46 -0.65
C TRP A 20 4.97 -9.51 -0.19
N GLU A 21 5.89 -9.12 0.69
CA GLU A 21 6.86 -10.05 1.22
C GLU A 21 6.19 -11.16 1.99
N GLU A 22 5.20 -10.81 2.79
CA GLU A 22 4.48 -11.83 3.54
C GLU A 22 3.77 -12.79 2.60
N LEU A 23 3.18 -12.26 1.54
CA LEU A 23 2.53 -13.11 0.57
C LEU A 23 3.50 -14.08 -0.08
N ARG A 24 4.67 -13.58 -0.43
CA ARG A 24 5.67 -14.44 -1.04
C ARG A 24 6.07 -15.57 -0.12
N LYS A 25 6.21 -15.27 1.16
CA LYS A 25 6.59 -16.29 2.12
C LYS A 25 5.52 -17.35 2.26
N ASN A 26 4.28 -16.97 2.02
CA ASN A 26 3.16 -17.92 2.13
C ASN A 26 2.73 -18.45 0.79
N ASP A 27 3.57 -18.31 -0.24
CA ASP A 27 3.26 -18.79 -1.59
C ASP A 27 1.97 -18.22 -2.12
N PHE A 28 1.66 -16.99 -1.71
CA PHE A 28 0.44 -16.31 -2.19
C PHE A 28 -0.81 -17.10 -1.86
N SER A 29 -0.79 -17.83 -0.78
CA SER A 29 -1.95 -18.64 -0.42
C SER A 29 -2.85 -17.97 0.62
N SER A 30 -2.44 -16.85 1.16
CA SER A 30 -3.24 -16.19 2.19
C SER A 30 -4.21 -15.21 1.54
N GLU A 31 -5.48 -15.54 1.56
CA GLU A 31 -6.48 -14.65 0.98
C GLU A 31 -6.58 -13.34 1.75
N ASP A 32 -6.39 -13.41 3.04
CA ASP A 32 -6.43 -12.19 3.84
C ASP A 32 -5.35 -11.22 3.42
N LEU A 33 -4.15 -11.72 3.18
CA LEU A 33 -3.06 -10.86 2.75
C LEU A 33 -3.29 -10.33 1.34
N ILE A 34 -3.88 -11.14 0.48
CA ILE A 34 -4.17 -10.69 -0.87
C ILE A 34 -5.17 -9.55 -0.82
N LYS A 35 -6.19 -9.70 0.01
CA LYS A 35 -7.18 -8.66 0.14
C LYS A 35 -6.57 -7.41 0.74
N GLN A 36 -5.73 -7.57 1.75
CA GLN A 36 -5.07 -6.44 2.36
C GLN A 36 -4.18 -5.72 1.36
N LEU A 37 -3.44 -6.48 0.57
CA LEU A 37 -2.56 -5.88 -0.42
C LEU A 37 -3.37 -5.09 -1.45
N SER A 38 -4.48 -5.64 -1.89
CA SER A 38 -5.32 -4.96 -2.85
C SER A 38 -5.82 -3.63 -2.29
N GLU A 39 -6.24 -3.63 -1.03
CA GLU A 39 -6.72 -2.41 -0.41
C GLU A 39 -5.59 -1.39 -0.24
N GLU A 40 -4.41 -1.87 0.11
CA GLU A 40 -3.28 -0.97 0.27
C GLU A 40 -2.88 -0.32 -1.05
N ILE A 41 -2.90 -1.10 -2.11
CA ILE A 41 -2.56 -0.56 -3.42
C ILE A 41 -3.60 0.46 -3.85
N GLN A 42 -4.86 0.15 -3.62
CA GLN A 42 -5.92 1.07 -4.00
C GLN A 42 -5.80 2.37 -3.21
N GLU A 43 -5.52 2.27 -1.93
CA GLU A 43 -5.36 3.45 -1.11
C GLU A 43 -4.18 4.29 -1.57
N TYR A 44 -3.10 3.62 -1.94
CA TYR A 44 -1.91 4.32 -2.42
C TYR A 44 -2.24 5.11 -3.68
N PHE A 45 -2.93 4.49 -4.62
CA PHE A 45 -3.26 5.18 -5.85
C PHE A 45 -4.25 6.30 -5.63
N GLU A 46 -5.21 6.11 -4.76
CA GLU A 46 -6.15 7.16 -4.48
C GLU A 46 -5.46 8.37 -3.87
N TYR A 47 -4.55 8.12 -2.96
CA TYR A 47 -3.84 9.21 -2.33
C TYR A 47 -2.92 9.92 -3.32
N LYS A 48 -2.26 9.12 -4.15
CA LYS A 48 -1.33 9.69 -5.10
C LYS A 48 -2.05 10.52 -6.16
N ASN A 49 -3.21 10.07 -6.58
CA ASN A 49 -3.95 10.76 -7.62
C ASN A 49 -4.97 11.75 -7.10
N SER A 50 -5.01 11.93 -5.82
CA SER A 50 -5.97 12.85 -5.23
C SER A 50 -5.65 14.26 -5.70
N PRO A 51 -6.58 14.90 -6.26
CA PRO A 51 -6.32 16.20 -6.73
C PRO A 51 -6.32 17.20 -5.66
N LEU A 52 -6.54 17.12 -4.77
CA LEU A 52 -6.60 17.95 -3.82
C LEU A 52 -5.94 18.88 -3.70
N ASN A 53 -5.84 18.91 -3.81
CA ASN A 53 -5.43 19.74 -3.78
C ASN A 53 -5.32 20.29 -3.60
#